data_f56e018edde4839b16d49ed230f155d0
#
_entry.id   f56e018edde4839b16d49ed230f155d0
#
_cell.length_a   1.000
_cell.length_b   1.000
_cell.length_c   1.000
_cell.angle_alpha   90.00
_cell.angle_beta   90.00
_cell.angle_gamma   90.00
#
_symmetry.space_group_name_H-M   'P 1'
#
loop_
_entity.id
_entity.type
_entity.pdbx_description
1 polymer ?
#
loop_
_entity_poly.entity_id
_entity_poly.type
_entity_poly.pdbx_seq_one_letter_code
_entity_poly.pdbx_strand_id
1 'polypeptide(L)'
;MHPICAATAPGTTTEQPTNRLAPLSPAERVVAELVAEGRTNREIGESLYVSRRTVETHIAHAFQKLDVRSRTQLAAIVLNEYRH
;
A
#
# COMPACT_ATOMS: atom_id res chain seq x y z
N MET A 1 8.67 -34.17 -6.93
CA MET A 1 8.30 -33.85 -6.89
C MET A 1 8.07 -33.22 -6.70
N HIS A 2 8.10 -32.85 -6.70
CA HIS A 2 7.72 -32.19 -6.48
C HIS A 2 7.40 -31.43 -6.27
N PRO A 3 7.52 -31.52 -6.31
CA PRO A 3 7.13 -30.77 -6.03
C PRO A 3 6.81 -30.04 -5.67
N ILE A 4 7.11 -30.00 -5.63
CA ILE A 4 6.70 -29.42 -5.31
C ILE A 4 6.35 -28.74 -5.19
N CYS A 5 6.60 -28.76 -5.33
CA CYS A 5 6.12 -28.19 -5.26
C CYS A 5 5.66 -27.55 -4.98
N ALA A 6 5.90 -27.67 -4.92
CA ALA A 6 5.29 -27.14 -4.70
C ALA A 6 4.87 -26.40 -4.23
N ALA A 7 5.19 -26.48 -4.14
CA ALA A 7 4.66 -25.90 -3.79
C ALA A 7 4.33 -25.12 -3.47
N THR A 8 4.66 -25.10 -3.58
CA THR A 8 4.20 -24.50 -3.41
C THR A 8 3.72 -23.80 -3.25
N ALA A 9 3.93 -23.83 -3.28
CA ALA A 9 3.38 -23.28 -3.32
C ALA A 9 2.81 -22.67 -3.11
N PRO A 10 2.97 -22.74 -3.12
CA PRO A 10 2.35 -22.15 -3.08
C PRO A 10 1.74 -21.40 -2.76
N GLY A 11 1.90 -21.29 -2.57
CA GLY A 11 1.28 -20.66 -2.55
C GLY A 11 1.00 -19.91 -2.35
N THR A 12 1.32 -19.91 -2.48
CA THR A 12 1.00 -19.34 -2.51
C THR A 12 0.45 -18.71 -2.69
N THR A 13 0.72 -18.61 -2.94
CA THR A 13 0.13 -18.11 -3.21
C THR A 13 -0.76 -17.61 -3.23
N THR A 14 -0.57 -17.70 -3.65
CA THR A 14 -1.74 -17.57 -3.78
C THR A 14 -2.63 -16.47 -3.43
N GLU A 15 -3.01 -16.27 -2.77
CA GLU A 15 -3.85 -15.25 -2.33
C GLU A 15 -3.32 -13.92 -2.53
N GLN A 16 -2.13 -13.89 -2.80
CA GLN A 16 -1.44 -12.67 -3.00
C GLN A 16 -1.87 -11.91 -4.20
N PRO A 17 -2.40 -12.54 -5.24
CA PRO A 17 -2.81 -11.76 -6.40
C PRO A 17 -3.80 -10.67 -6.09
N THR A 18 -4.48 -10.76 -4.95
CA THR A 18 -5.47 -9.76 -4.61
C THR A 18 -4.94 -8.64 -3.76
N ASN A 19 -3.69 -8.71 -3.32
CA ASN A 19 -3.12 -7.67 -2.47
C ASN A 19 -2.48 -6.60 -3.32
N ARG A 20 -3.22 -5.56 -3.63
CA ARG A 20 -2.74 -4.48 -4.46
C ARG A 20 -1.72 -3.61 -3.75
N LEU A 21 -1.61 -3.72 -2.43
CA LEU A 21 -0.65 -2.94 -1.67
C LEU A 21 0.73 -3.61 -1.59
N ALA A 22 0.87 -4.82 -2.12
CA ALA A 22 2.12 -5.56 -2.03
C ALA A 22 3.34 -4.83 -2.58
N PRO A 23 3.22 -4.03 -3.67
CA PRO A 23 4.39 -3.31 -4.18
C PRO A 23 4.90 -2.20 -3.27
N LEU A 24 4.10 -1.77 -2.30
CA LEU A 24 4.48 -0.65 -1.44
C LEU A 24 5.46 -1.09 -0.38
N SER A 25 6.44 -0.22 -0.09
CA SER A 25 7.31 -0.43 1.05
C SER A 25 6.49 -0.28 2.33
N PRO A 26 7.02 -0.74 3.48
CA PRO A 26 6.29 -0.56 4.73
C PRO A 26 5.93 0.89 5.02
N ALA A 27 6.83 1.83 4.76
CA ALA A 27 6.55 3.24 5.00
C ALA A 27 5.46 3.74 4.06
N GLU A 28 5.55 3.35 2.78
CA GLU A 28 4.53 3.76 1.81
C GLU A 28 3.18 3.19 2.15
N ARG A 29 3.15 1.96 2.64
CA ARG A 29 1.89 1.33 3.04
C ARG A 29 1.25 2.07 4.20
N VAL A 30 2.03 2.41 5.22
CA VAL A 30 1.49 3.13 6.37
C VAL A 30 0.93 4.48 5.92
N VAL A 31 1.67 5.19 5.07
CA VAL A 31 1.20 6.47 4.55
C VAL A 31 -0.10 6.29 3.78
N ALA A 32 -0.18 5.27 2.94
CA ALA A 32 -1.40 5.01 2.18
C ALA A 32 -2.59 4.73 3.09
N GLU A 33 -2.37 3.99 4.16
CA GLU A 33 -3.43 3.71 5.12
C GLU A 33 -3.93 4.97 5.79
N LEU A 34 -3.03 5.88 6.13
CA LEU A 34 -3.44 7.13 6.76
C LEU A 34 -4.15 8.05 5.77
N VAL A 35 -3.76 7.99 4.50
CA VAL A 35 -4.50 8.70 3.45
C VAL A 35 -5.93 8.18 3.39
N ALA A 36 -6.11 6.87 3.47
CA ALA A 36 -7.44 6.28 3.41
C ALA A 36 -8.29 6.67 4.63
N GLU A 37 -7.65 7.00 5.74
CA GLU A 37 -8.36 7.49 6.92
C GLU A 37 -8.80 8.94 6.79
N GLY A 38 -8.39 9.62 5.72
CA GLY A 38 -8.78 11.01 5.52
C GLY A 38 -7.81 12.01 6.12
N ARG A 39 -6.62 11.58 6.49
CA ARG A 39 -5.65 12.48 7.11
C ARG A 39 -4.97 13.35 6.06
N THR A 40 -4.63 14.57 6.47
CA THR A 40 -3.85 15.45 5.61
C THR A 40 -2.37 15.02 5.66
N ASN A 41 -1.61 15.49 4.67
CA ASN A 41 -0.17 15.20 4.66
C ASN A 41 0.52 15.70 5.92
N ARG A 42 0.08 16.86 6.42
CA ARG A 42 0.63 17.41 7.65
C ARG A 42 0.35 16.47 8.83
N GLU A 43 -0.89 16.00 8.94
CA GLU A 43 -1.26 15.09 10.03
C GLU A 43 -0.49 13.79 9.94
N ILE A 44 -0.32 13.28 8.72
CA ILE A 44 0.45 12.05 8.53
C ILE A 44 1.88 12.26 8.98
N GLY A 45 2.49 13.38 8.59
CA GLY A 45 3.86 13.67 8.98
C GLY A 45 4.01 13.76 10.48
N GLU A 46 3.04 14.39 11.15
CA GLU A 46 3.06 14.50 12.59
C GLU A 46 2.92 13.12 13.26
N SER A 47 2.08 12.27 12.71
CA SER A 47 1.88 10.93 13.26
C SER A 47 3.12 10.06 13.12
N LEU A 48 3.87 10.24 12.04
CA LEU A 48 5.02 9.38 11.74
C LEU A 48 6.35 10.03 12.10
N TYR A 49 6.31 11.26 12.64
CA TYR A 49 7.52 12.01 13.00
C TYR A 49 8.42 12.25 11.80
N VAL A 50 7.83 12.56 10.66
CA VAL A 50 8.56 12.92 9.45
C VAL A 50 8.00 14.21 8.89
N SER A 51 8.74 14.84 7.97
CA SER A 51 8.27 16.09 7.37
C SER A 51 7.12 15.81 6.41
N ARG A 52 6.32 16.85 6.17
CA ARG A 52 5.26 16.75 5.17
C ARG A 52 5.84 16.40 3.81
N ARG A 53 7.02 16.94 3.49
CA ARG A 53 7.65 16.65 2.22
C ARG A 53 7.98 15.17 2.07
N THR A 54 8.44 14.54 3.15
CA THR A 54 8.68 13.10 3.14
C THR A 54 7.40 12.33 2.86
N VAL A 55 6.29 12.76 3.48
CA VAL A 55 5.00 12.15 3.23
C VAL A 55 4.62 12.27 1.76
N GLU A 56 4.81 13.45 1.18
CA GLU A 56 4.50 13.67 -0.23
C GLU A 56 5.31 12.76 -1.13
N THR A 57 6.58 12.55 -0.79
CA THR A 57 7.42 11.65 -1.55
C THR A 57 6.90 10.21 -1.49
N HIS A 58 6.53 9.77 -0.30
CA HIS A 58 5.97 8.42 -0.16
C HIS A 58 4.68 8.27 -0.94
N ILE A 59 3.83 9.29 -0.93
CA ILE A 59 2.58 9.24 -1.68
C ILE A 59 2.86 9.19 -3.18
N ALA A 60 3.81 9.98 -3.65
CA ALA A 60 4.17 9.96 -5.07
C ALA A 60 4.66 8.59 -5.51
N HIS A 61 5.49 7.96 -4.68
CA HIS A 61 5.96 6.61 -4.99
C HIS A 61 4.82 5.61 -4.99
N ALA A 62 3.89 5.73 -4.05
CA ALA A 62 2.74 4.85 -4.01
C ALA A 62 1.88 5.01 -5.26
N PHE A 63 1.68 6.26 -5.70
CA PHE A 63 0.94 6.52 -6.93
C PHE A 63 1.58 5.79 -8.11
N GLN A 64 2.90 5.88 -8.23
CA GLN A 64 3.60 5.24 -9.34
C GLN A 64 3.50 3.73 -9.24
N LYS A 65 3.69 3.17 -8.06
CA LYS A 65 3.71 1.72 -7.89
C LYS A 65 2.34 1.10 -8.13
N LEU A 66 1.29 1.82 -7.80
CA LEU A 66 -0.07 1.31 -7.96
C LEU A 66 -0.75 1.81 -9.22
N ASP A 67 -0.05 2.66 -9.98
CA ASP A 67 -0.58 3.21 -11.23
C ASP A 67 -1.91 3.93 -10.99
N VAL A 68 -1.96 4.75 -9.96
CA VAL A 68 -3.13 5.58 -9.68
C VAL A 68 -2.75 7.04 -9.86
N ARG A 69 -3.76 7.87 -10.05
CA ARG A 69 -3.54 9.27 -10.38
C ARG A 69 -4.12 10.24 -9.37
N SER A 70 -4.86 9.75 -8.40
CA SER A 70 -5.46 10.63 -7.42
C SER A 70 -5.41 10.00 -6.06
N ARG A 71 -5.50 10.88 -5.07
CA ARG A 71 -5.57 10.48 -3.68
C ARG A 71 -6.80 9.62 -3.41
N THR A 72 -7.90 9.95 -4.07
CA THR A 72 -9.13 9.17 -3.94
C THR A 72 -8.95 7.75 -4.45
N GLN A 73 -8.25 7.59 -5.57
CA GLN A 73 -7.99 6.25 -6.10
C GLN A 73 -7.12 5.44 -5.14
N LEU A 74 -6.10 6.08 -4.56
CA LEU A 74 -5.25 5.40 -3.59
C LEU A 74 -6.07 4.94 -2.39
N ALA A 75 -6.89 5.84 -1.86
CA ALA A 75 -7.73 5.50 -0.71
C ALA A 75 -8.67 4.35 -1.05
N ALA A 76 -9.23 4.35 -2.25
CA ALA A 76 -10.15 3.30 -2.66
C ALA A 76 -9.46 1.93 -2.69
N ILE A 77 -8.21 1.89 -3.17
CA ILE A 77 -7.47 0.64 -3.21
C ILE A 77 -7.22 0.13 -1.79
N VAL A 78 -6.80 1.01 -0.89
CA VAL A 78 -6.55 0.62 0.50
C VAL A 78 -7.82 0.08 1.15
N LEU A 79 -8.92 0.79 0.98
CA LEU A 79 -10.19 0.39 1.60
C LEU A 79 -10.68 -0.94 1.03
N ASN A 80 -10.46 -1.16 -0.25
CA ASN A 80 -10.83 -2.44 -0.86
C ASN A 80 -10.05 -3.61 -0.26
N GLU A 81 -8.76 -3.41 -0.01
CA GLU A 81 -7.95 -4.48 0.58
C GLU A 81 -8.41 -4.82 1.98
N TYR A 82 -8.91 -3.83 2.71
CA TYR A 82 -9.35 -4.06 4.08
C TYR A 82 -10.79 -4.54 4.19
N ARG A 83 -11.53 -4.57 3.08
CA ARG A 83 -12.91 -5.01 3.12
C ARG A 83 -13.03 -6.53 3.01
N HIS A 84 -11.97 -7.18 2.70
CA HIS A 84 -11.97 -8.63 2.65
C HIS A 84 -11.81 -9.21 4.06
#